data_71da6ee7f0b55dfd359d335e5dadc10c
#
_entry.id   71da6ee7f0b55dfd359d335e5dadc10c
#
_cell.length_a   1.000
_cell.length_b   1.000
_cell.length_c   1.000
_cell.angle_alpha   90.00
_cell.angle_beta   90.00
_cell.angle_gamma   90.00
#
_symmetry.space_group_name_H-M   'P 1'
#
loop_
_entity.id
_entity.type
_entity.pdbx_description
1 polymer ?
#
loop_
_entity_poly.entity_id
_entity_poly.type
_entity_poly.pdbx_seq_one_letter_code
_entity_poly.pdbx_strand_id
1 'polypeptide(L)'
;MITARLHLVEGLYQGFTITGHADGAREDNEYDLICAAVSAITLTIAAGLQDILQMDGTFDSRSGFMNVDLQSHANEKSQILIETM
;
A
#
# COMPACT_ATOMS: atom_id res chain seq x y z
N MET A 1 5.16 -0.71 -15.25
CA MET A 1 4.86 0.55 -14.56
C MET A 1 4.12 0.25 -13.27
N ILE A 2 4.49 0.95 -12.21
CA ILE A 2 3.82 0.78 -10.92
C ILE A 2 2.83 1.91 -10.74
N THR A 3 1.61 1.57 -10.39
CA THR A 3 0.56 2.56 -10.19
C THR A 3 0.06 2.48 -8.75
N ALA A 4 -0.01 3.61 -8.09
CA ALA A 4 -0.54 3.70 -6.74
C ALA A 4 -1.82 4.51 -6.77
N ARG A 5 -2.86 4.01 -6.12
CA ARG A 5 -4.12 4.71 -6.00
C ARG A 5 -4.48 4.81 -4.54
N LEU A 6 -4.82 6.00 -4.11
CA LEU A 6 -5.27 6.20 -2.74
C LEU A 6 -6.77 6.40 -2.78
N HIS A 7 -7.48 5.69 -1.90
CA HIS A 7 -8.94 5.69 -1.90
C HIS A 7 -9.44 6.70 -0.89
N LEU A 8 -9.91 7.84 -1.38
CA LEU A 8 -10.36 8.94 -0.53
C LEU A 8 -11.89 8.95 -0.51
N VAL A 9 -12.46 8.88 0.67
CA VAL A 9 -13.91 8.91 0.84
C VAL A 9 -14.25 9.92 1.92
N GLU A 10 -14.98 10.95 1.54
CA GLU A 10 -15.41 11.99 2.46
C GLU A 10 -14.25 12.59 3.26
N GLY A 11 -13.16 12.84 2.60
CA GLY A 11 -12.00 13.46 3.22
C GLY A 11 -11.08 12.53 3.97
N LEU A 12 -11.39 11.24 4.01
CA LEU A 12 -10.55 10.28 4.69
C LEU A 12 -10.03 9.24 3.72
N TYR A 13 -8.77 8.89 3.85
CA TYR A 13 -8.21 7.81 3.05
C TYR A 13 -8.64 6.49 3.69
N GLN A 14 -9.41 5.70 2.94
CA GLN A 14 -9.86 4.41 3.42
C GLN A 14 -8.93 3.27 3.03
N GLY A 15 -7.97 3.53 2.17
CA GLY A 15 -7.08 2.47 1.76
C GLY A 15 -6.26 2.87 0.56
N PHE A 16 -5.61 1.88 -0.03
CA PHE A 16 -4.79 2.12 -1.21
C PHE A 16 -4.64 0.84 -2.01
N THR A 17 -4.33 1.01 -3.29
CA THR A 17 -4.07 -0.12 -4.18
C THR A 17 -2.79 0.16 -4.94
N ILE A 18 -1.87 -0.80 -4.94
CA ILE A 18 -0.63 -0.70 -5.69
C ILE A 18 -0.64 -1.83 -6.70
N THR A 19 -0.46 -1.49 -7.97
CA THR A 19 -0.47 -2.52 -9.00
C THR A 19 0.70 -2.32 -9.95
N GLY A 20 1.09 -3.42 -10.60
CA GLY A 20 2.07 -3.40 -11.66
C GLY A 20 3.45 -3.77 -11.20
N HIS A 21 4.38 -3.68 -12.12
CA HIS A 21 5.78 -3.97 -11.88
C HIS A 21 6.60 -2.86 -12.51
N ALA A 22 7.84 -2.77 -12.13
CA ALA A 22 8.75 -1.78 -12.71
C ALA A 22 9.18 -2.27 -14.08
N ASP A 23 8.31 -2.13 -15.05
CA ASP A 23 8.57 -2.61 -16.35
C ASP A 23 9.72 -1.96 -16.95
N GLY A 24 10.28 -2.41 -17.91
CA GLY A 24 11.29 -1.81 -18.66
C GLY A 24 12.63 -2.03 -18.14
N ALA A 25 12.75 -2.39 -16.98
CA ALA A 25 14.02 -2.68 -16.49
C ALA A 25 14.35 -4.03 -16.88
N ARG A 26 14.92 -4.21 -17.87
CA ARG A 26 15.32 -5.44 -18.30
C ARG A 26 16.45 -5.89 -17.56
N GLU A 27 17.13 -5.06 -16.95
CA GLU A 27 18.25 -5.45 -16.27
C GLU A 27 17.96 -5.67 -14.89
N ASP A 28 17.18 -6.36 -14.65
CA ASP A 28 17.07 -7.06 -13.50
C ASP A 28 17.33 -6.35 -12.22
N ASN A 29 18.50 -5.97 -11.93
CA ASN A 29 18.82 -5.46 -10.63
C ASN A 29 18.02 -4.19 -10.35
N GLU A 30 17.92 -3.34 -11.33
CA GLU A 30 17.19 -2.11 -11.18
C GLU A 30 15.71 -2.38 -10.97
N TYR A 31 15.19 -3.34 -11.70
CA TYR A 31 13.81 -3.75 -11.57
C TYR A 31 13.56 -4.27 -10.16
N ASP A 32 14.44 -5.14 -9.68
CA ASP A 32 14.27 -5.72 -8.37
C ASP A 32 14.38 -4.70 -7.26
N LEU A 33 15.25 -3.73 -7.40
CA LEU A 33 15.43 -2.70 -6.39
C LEU A 33 14.20 -1.81 -6.30
N ILE A 34 13.61 -1.44 -7.42
CA ILE A 34 12.42 -0.61 -7.41
C ILE A 34 11.26 -1.36 -6.79
N CYS A 35 11.07 -2.61 -7.18
CA CYS A 35 9.99 -3.41 -6.63
C CYS A 35 10.18 -3.63 -5.13
N ALA A 36 11.41 -3.88 -4.70
CA ALA A 36 11.71 -4.08 -3.31
C ALA A 36 11.45 -2.82 -2.50
N ALA A 37 11.80 -1.66 -3.05
CA ALA A 37 11.58 -0.40 -2.33
C ALA A 37 10.10 -0.13 -2.15
N VAL A 38 9.31 -0.32 -3.21
CA VAL A 38 7.86 -0.09 -3.11
C VAL A 38 7.25 -1.09 -2.15
N SER A 39 7.68 -2.35 -2.20
CA SER A 39 7.15 -3.37 -1.31
C SER A 39 7.51 -3.08 0.14
N ALA A 40 8.73 -2.63 0.40
CA ALA A 40 9.15 -2.33 1.76
C ALA A 40 8.26 -1.25 2.37
N ILE A 41 7.97 -0.20 1.60
CA ILE A 41 7.15 0.89 2.09
C ILE A 41 5.70 0.43 2.30
N THR A 42 5.12 -0.21 1.29
CA THR A 42 3.70 -0.56 1.36
C THR A 42 3.43 -1.66 2.37
N LEU A 43 4.32 -2.65 2.47
CA LEU A 43 4.14 -3.71 3.44
C LEU A 43 4.32 -3.19 4.87
N THR A 44 5.22 -2.23 5.06
CA THR A 44 5.40 -1.63 6.38
C THR A 44 4.15 -0.88 6.81
N ILE A 45 3.55 -0.11 5.90
CA ILE A 45 2.33 0.62 6.21
C ILE A 45 1.18 -0.37 6.48
N ALA A 46 1.06 -1.39 5.65
CA ALA A 46 0.00 -2.39 5.85
C ALA A 46 0.16 -3.10 7.19
N ALA A 47 1.39 -3.45 7.55
CA ALA A 47 1.64 -4.10 8.83
C ALA A 47 1.31 -3.15 10.00
N GLY A 48 1.61 -1.88 9.85
CA GLY A 48 1.26 -0.90 10.87
C GLY A 48 -0.25 -0.83 11.06
N LEU A 49 -0.99 -0.80 9.98
CA LEU A 49 -2.44 -0.74 10.05
C LEU A 49 -3.02 -2.02 10.66
N GLN A 50 -2.54 -3.16 10.22
CA GLN A 50 -3.09 -4.43 10.63
C GLN A 50 -2.62 -4.89 12.00
N ASP A 51 -1.31 -4.81 12.23
CA ASP A 51 -0.73 -5.38 13.44
C ASP A 51 -0.62 -4.41 14.59
N ILE A 52 -0.25 -3.17 14.32
CA ILE A 52 -0.05 -2.19 15.39
C ILE A 52 -1.36 -1.50 15.75
N LEU A 53 -2.08 -1.02 14.76
CA LEU A 53 -3.36 -0.37 15.01
C LEU A 53 -4.50 -1.35 15.09
N GLN A 54 -4.24 -2.60 14.69
CA GLN A 54 -5.24 -3.69 14.75
C GLN A 54 -6.54 -3.31 14.06
N MET A 55 -6.41 -2.74 12.87
CA MET A 55 -7.59 -2.32 12.13
C MET A 55 -8.17 -3.47 11.33
N ASP A 56 -9.48 -3.47 11.21
CA ASP A 56 -10.17 -4.47 10.40
C ASP A 56 -10.25 -3.94 8.97
N GLY A 57 -10.43 -4.86 8.04
CA GLY A 57 -10.55 -4.49 6.65
C GLY A 57 -9.97 -5.58 5.78
N THR A 58 -9.73 -5.24 4.53
CA THR A 58 -9.14 -6.16 3.57
C THR A 58 -7.67 -5.84 3.41
N PHE A 59 -6.83 -6.84 3.58
CA PHE A 59 -5.39 -6.70 3.37
C PHE A 59 -4.97 -7.81 2.43
N ASP A 60 -4.78 -7.48 1.17
CA ASP A 60 -4.48 -8.46 0.15
C ASP A 60 -3.16 -8.11 -0.51
N SER A 61 -2.26 -9.05 -0.64
CA SER A 61 -0.95 -8.78 -1.18
C SER A 61 -0.43 -10.00 -1.96
N ARG A 62 0.01 -9.75 -3.17
CA ARG A 62 0.63 -10.79 -3.98
C ARG A 62 1.51 -10.11 -5.01
N SER A 63 2.20 -10.88 -5.80
CA SER A 63 3.12 -10.34 -6.77
C SER A 63 2.41 -9.35 -7.70
N GLY A 64 2.93 -8.15 -7.77
CA GLY A 64 2.37 -7.12 -8.65
C GLY A 64 1.07 -6.51 -8.19
N PHE A 65 0.65 -6.82 -6.96
CA PHE A 65 -0.64 -6.30 -6.49
C PHE A 65 -0.68 -6.21 -4.97
N MET A 66 -1.18 -5.09 -4.47
CA MET A 66 -1.51 -4.94 -3.06
C MET A 66 -2.74 -4.09 -2.94
N ASN A 67 -3.67 -4.52 -2.11
CA ASN A 67 -4.87 -3.74 -1.85
C ASN A 67 -5.14 -3.73 -0.36
N VAL A 68 -5.31 -2.53 0.19
CA VAL A 68 -5.69 -2.34 1.58
C VAL A 68 -6.96 -1.52 1.57
N ASP A 69 -7.99 -2.03 2.21
CA ASP A 69 -9.27 -1.34 2.28
C ASP A 69 -9.77 -1.42 3.71
N LEU A 70 -9.76 -0.30 4.40
CA LEU A 70 -10.18 -0.23 5.78
C LEU A 70 -11.68 -0.01 5.90
N GLN A 71 -12.35 0.24 4.80
CA GLN A 71 -13.79 0.46 4.77
C GLN A 71 -14.15 1.62 5.71
N SER A 72 -15.12 1.43 6.58
CA SER A 72 -15.55 2.50 7.47
C SER A 72 -14.72 2.56 8.74
N HIS A 73 -13.69 1.73 8.86
CA HIS A 73 -12.87 1.72 10.07
C HIS A 73 -11.75 2.75 10.06
N ALA A 74 -11.55 3.45 8.94
CA ALA A 74 -10.50 4.45 8.86
C ALA A 74 -10.67 5.49 9.95
N ASN A 75 -9.57 5.89 10.56
CA ASN A 75 -9.60 6.85 11.66
C ASN A 75 -8.38 7.76 11.59
N GLU A 76 -8.22 8.58 12.59
CA GLU A 76 -7.15 9.55 12.64
C GLU A 76 -5.77 8.90 12.57
N LYS A 77 -5.59 7.80 13.27
CA LYS A 77 -4.30 7.12 13.29
C LYS A 77 -4.00 6.48 11.95
N SER A 78 -4.98 5.87 11.31
CA SER A 78 -4.76 5.27 10.01
C SER A 78 -4.44 6.33 8.96
N GLN A 79 -5.02 7.54 9.10
CA GLN A 79 -4.71 8.63 8.20
C GLN A 79 -3.23 9.00 8.27
N ILE A 80 -2.67 9.03 9.46
CA ILE A 80 -1.26 9.38 9.62
C ILE A 80 -0.39 8.39 8.85
N LEU A 81 -0.68 7.10 8.97
CA LEU A 81 0.11 6.09 8.29
C LEU A 81 -0.03 6.17 6.78
N ILE A 82 -1.25 6.30 6.29
CA ILE A 82 -1.46 6.33 4.84
C ILE A 82 -0.88 7.62 4.25
N GLU A 83 -1.03 8.74 4.92
CA GLU A 83 -0.47 9.98 4.41
C GLU A 83 1.06 9.99 4.45
N THR A 84 1.64 9.25 5.36
CA THR A 84 3.09 9.15 5.44
C THR A 84 3.65 8.35 4.25
N MET A 85 2.87 7.43 3.77
CA MET A 85 3.29 6.59 2.67
C MET A 85 3.46 7.42 1.39
#